data_f9d1aae5f7597db74e070b1d4e6a2077
#
_entry.id   f9d1aae5f7597db74e070b1d4e6a2077
#
_cell.length_a   1.000
_cell.length_b   1.000
_cell.length_c   1.000
_cell.angle_alpha   90.00
_cell.angle_beta   90.00
_cell.angle_gamma   90.00
#
_symmetry.space_group_name_H-M   'P 1'
#
loop_
_entity.id
_entity.type
_entity.pdbx_description
1 polymer ?
#
loop_
_entity_poly.entity_id
_entity_poly.type
_entity_poly.pdbx_seq_one_letter_code
_entity_poly.pdbx_strand_id
1 'polypeptide(L)'
;MKYIIEAQNIKDTYKTILNRAKEFKEKRIYPTYKASCALFFEEPSTRTRLSFEKAAKNLGCETYYIQGNFSSAVKGESFFDTLLSFKKIGIDIVVFRTSDIVFDYEPLLNIDIGLINAGDGTHEHPSQGLLDVFTLLEKVNSLENQNILYVGDVYHSRVFRSGAYLFQVRRGKHRCLWISKLYTKRLSFYRQSFYKFGRGA
;
A
#
# COMPACT_ATOMS: atom_id res chain seq x y z
N MET A 1 -5.43 -11.64 -10.23
CA MET A 1 -4.77 -10.34 -9.93
C MET A 1 -3.35 -10.66 -9.52
N LYS A 2 -2.35 -10.16 -10.25
CA LYS A 2 -0.93 -10.41 -9.99
C LYS A 2 -0.23 -9.24 -9.29
N TYR A 3 -0.90 -8.09 -9.17
CA TYR A 3 -0.28 -6.88 -8.62
C TYR A 3 -1.26 -6.04 -7.80
N ILE A 4 -0.75 -5.42 -6.75
CA ILE A 4 -1.39 -4.42 -5.91
C ILE A 4 -0.41 -3.27 -5.76
N ILE A 5 -0.41 -2.34 -6.72
CA ILE A 5 0.49 -1.17 -6.75
C ILE A 5 -0.25 0.06 -6.25
N GLU A 6 -1.49 0.24 -6.69
CA GLU A 6 -2.38 1.32 -6.29
C GLU A 6 -3.67 0.78 -5.69
N ALA A 7 -4.34 1.57 -4.89
CA ALA A 7 -5.62 1.20 -4.30
C ALA A 7 -6.70 0.91 -5.35
N GLN A 8 -6.63 1.54 -6.54
CA GLN A 8 -7.56 1.27 -7.64
C GLN A 8 -7.43 -0.15 -8.22
N ASN A 9 -6.26 -0.79 -8.12
CA ASN A 9 -6.08 -2.17 -8.60
C ASN A 9 -6.98 -3.17 -7.88
N ILE A 10 -7.42 -2.82 -6.67
CA ILE A 10 -8.22 -3.69 -5.82
C ILE A 10 -9.68 -3.27 -5.71
N LYS A 11 -10.15 -2.28 -6.50
CA LYS A 11 -11.52 -1.74 -6.40
C LYS A 11 -12.62 -2.82 -6.46
N ASP A 12 -12.42 -3.86 -7.27
CA ASP A 12 -13.38 -4.93 -7.46
C ASP A 12 -13.18 -6.12 -6.50
N THR A 13 -11.98 -6.23 -5.90
CA THR A 13 -11.59 -7.37 -5.05
C THR A 13 -11.42 -7.02 -3.58
N TYR A 14 -11.48 -5.74 -3.20
CA TYR A 14 -11.23 -5.31 -1.82
C TYR A 14 -12.17 -5.98 -0.80
N LYS A 15 -13.43 -6.25 -1.17
CA LYS A 15 -14.38 -6.96 -0.29
C LYS A 15 -13.91 -8.37 0.01
N THR A 16 -13.46 -9.09 -1.02
CA THR A 16 -12.90 -10.44 -0.87
C THR A 16 -11.66 -10.43 0.01
N ILE A 17 -10.78 -9.43 -0.19
CA ILE A 17 -9.57 -9.26 0.63
C ILE A 17 -9.95 -9.00 2.10
N LEU A 18 -10.89 -8.10 2.37
CA LEU A 18 -11.33 -7.79 3.73
C LEU A 18 -12.01 -8.98 4.42
N ASN A 19 -12.86 -9.72 3.70
CA ASN A 19 -13.49 -10.93 4.24
C ASN A 19 -12.43 -11.99 4.58
N ARG A 20 -11.44 -12.17 3.71
CA ARG A 20 -10.36 -13.11 3.95
C ARG A 20 -9.47 -12.68 5.13
N ALA A 21 -9.20 -11.39 5.25
CA ALA A 21 -8.48 -10.83 6.40
C ALA A 21 -9.23 -11.08 7.72
N LYS A 22 -10.57 -10.96 7.71
CA LYS A 22 -11.41 -11.29 8.86
C LYS A 22 -11.32 -12.76 9.23
N GLU A 23 -11.43 -13.68 8.26
CA GLU A 23 -11.25 -15.11 8.48
C GLU A 23 -9.89 -15.44 9.09
N PHE A 24 -8.81 -14.85 8.57
CA PHE A 24 -7.46 -15.07 9.11
C PHE A 24 -7.32 -14.54 10.54
N LYS A 25 -7.94 -13.40 10.84
CA LYS A 25 -7.92 -12.82 12.19
C LYS A 25 -8.65 -13.69 13.19
N GLU A 26 -9.83 -14.22 12.82
CA GLU A 26 -10.69 -14.99 13.70
C GLU A 26 -10.20 -16.43 13.86
N LYS A 27 -9.91 -17.11 12.76
CA LYS A 27 -9.61 -18.54 12.75
C LYS A 27 -8.13 -18.87 12.94
N ARG A 28 -7.23 -17.94 12.55
CA ARG A 28 -5.77 -18.14 12.51
C ARG A 28 -5.34 -19.37 11.72
N ILE A 29 -6.16 -19.79 10.75
CA ILE A 29 -5.89 -20.89 9.84
C ILE A 29 -5.51 -20.28 8.49
N TYR A 30 -4.35 -20.65 8.00
CA TYR A 30 -3.79 -20.12 6.77
C TYR A 30 -3.57 -21.23 5.76
N PRO A 31 -3.93 -21.03 4.47
CA PRO A 31 -3.53 -21.97 3.43
C PRO A 31 -2.01 -21.97 3.27
N THR A 32 -1.45 -23.09 2.87
CA THR A 32 0.00 -23.20 2.63
C THR A 32 0.27 -23.16 1.14
N TYR A 33 1.15 -22.24 0.74
CA TYR A 33 1.62 -22.10 -0.64
C TYR A 33 3.12 -22.40 -0.72
N LYS A 34 3.53 -23.11 -1.76
CA LYS A 34 4.95 -23.25 -2.11
C LYS A 34 5.32 -22.09 -3.02
N ALA A 35 5.75 -20.99 -2.42
CA ALA A 35 6.12 -19.78 -3.14
C ALA A 35 7.27 -19.07 -2.43
N SER A 36 8.02 -18.27 -3.16
CA SER A 36 9.09 -17.42 -2.66
C SER A 36 8.70 -15.96 -2.70
N CYS A 37 8.94 -15.24 -1.60
CA CYS A 37 8.57 -13.85 -1.43
C CYS A 37 9.79 -12.98 -1.07
N ALA A 38 10.16 -12.07 -1.96
CA ALA A 38 11.17 -11.07 -1.68
C ALA A 38 10.54 -9.85 -1.00
N LEU A 39 11.12 -9.43 0.11
CA LEU A 39 10.79 -8.21 0.83
C LEU A 39 11.85 -7.17 0.51
N PHE A 40 11.58 -6.35 -0.49
CA PHE A 40 12.49 -5.37 -1.06
C PHE A 40 12.19 -3.98 -0.51
N PHE A 41 13.02 -3.49 0.41
CA PHE A 41 12.80 -2.25 1.13
C PHE A 41 13.98 -1.30 1.01
N GLU A 42 13.81 -0.20 0.30
CA GLU A 42 14.79 0.90 0.25
C GLU A 42 14.68 1.80 1.48
N GLU A 43 13.46 2.04 1.95
CA GLU A 43 13.24 2.80 3.16
C GLU A 43 13.17 1.90 4.40
N PRO A 44 13.81 2.28 5.51
CA PRO A 44 13.66 1.57 6.78
C PRO A 44 12.19 1.53 7.23
N SER A 45 11.67 0.34 7.46
CA SER A 45 10.30 0.17 7.97
C SER A 45 10.14 -1.12 8.74
N THR A 46 10.38 -1.06 10.04
CA THR A 46 10.33 -2.24 10.91
C THR A 46 8.95 -2.89 10.92
N ARG A 47 7.89 -2.11 11.17
CA ARG A 47 6.52 -2.64 11.29
C ARG A 47 6.02 -3.23 9.97
N THR A 48 6.13 -2.49 8.88
CA THR A 48 5.66 -2.93 7.57
C THR A 48 6.40 -4.18 7.12
N ARG A 49 7.73 -4.19 7.22
CA ARG A 49 8.55 -5.35 6.90
C ARG A 49 8.13 -6.59 7.68
N LEU A 50 8.12 -6.49 9.01
CA LEU A 50 7.79 -7.63 9.87
C LEU A 50 6.37 -8.15 9.66
N SER A 51 5.39 -7.27 9.38
CA SER A 51 4.03 -7.70 9.11
C SER A 51 3.91 -8.50 7.81
N PHE A 52 4.55 -8.04 6.73
CA PHE A 52 4.58 -8.77 5.47
C PHE A 52 5.38 -10.08 5.57
N GLU A 53 6.53 -10.05 6.24
CA GLU A 53 7.33 -11.26 6.47
C GLU A 53 6.54 -12.31 7.25
N LYS A 54 5.88 -11.89 8.34
CA LYS A 54 5.05 -12.80 9.13
C LYS A 54 3.86 -13.34 8.34
N ALA A 55 3.21 -12.49 7.53
CA ALA A 55 2.11 -12.92 6.67
C ALA A 55 2.56 -13.95 5.63
N ALA A 56 3.68 -13.71 4.95
CA ALA A 56 4.24 -14.65 3.98
C ALA A 56 4.61 -15.99 4.62
N LYS A 57 5.28 -15.97 5.78
CA LYS A 57 5.61 -17.19 6.55
C LYS A 57 4.38 -17.94 7.02
N ASN A 58 3.33 -17.26 7.45
CA ASN A 58 2.07 -17.89 7.83
C ASN A 58 1.41 -18.61 6.63
N LEU A 59 1.65 -18.12 5.42
CA LEU A 59 1.19 -18.73 4.17
C LEU A 59 2.15 -19.82 3.64
N GLY A 60 3.19 -20.17 4.38
CA GLY A 60 4.18 -21.19 3.97
C GLY A 60 5.17 -20.74 2.91
N CYS A 61 5.24 -19.42 2.65
CA CYS A 61 6.21 -18.89 1.68
C CYS A 61 7.62 -18.82 2.28
N GLU A 62 8.63 -19.11 1.47
CA GLU A 62 10.00 -18.72 1.77
C GLU A 62 10.14 -17.21 1.66
N THR A 63 10.89 -16.58 2.57
CA THR A 63 11.02 -15.11 2.60
C THR A 63 12.46 -14.69 2.48
N TYR A 64 12.73 -13.73 1.61
CA TYR A 64 14.05 -13.14 1.38
C TYR A 64 13.98 -11.64 1.65
N TYR A 65 14.69 -11.17 2.66
CA TYR A 65 14.77 -9.76 2.96
C TYR A 65 15.94 -9.11 2.24
N ILE A 66 15.66 -8.10 1.46
CA ILE A 66 16.63 -7.33 0.71
C ILE A 66 16.50 -5.87 1.16
N GLN A 67 17.48 -5.45 1.92
CA GLN A 67 17.62 -4.04 2.28
C GLN A 67 18.48 -3.39 1.20
N GLY A 68 17.85 -2.56 0.39
CA GLY A 68 18.55 -1.76 -0.58
C GLY A 68 18.86 -0.40 0.02
N ASN A 69 20.15 -0.06 0.18
CA ASN A 69 20.58 1.25 -0.20
C ASN A 69 20.77 1.14 -1.71
N PHE A 70 19.68 1.21 -2.46
CA PHE A 70 19.78 1.28 -3.90
C PHE A 70 20.26 2.68 -4.28
N SER A 71 21.50 2.88 -4.07
CA SER A 71 22.23 3.65 -5.05
C SER A 71 22.43 2.75 -6.30
N SER A 72 21.38 2.11 -6.82
CA SER A 72 21.33 1.61 -8.19
C SER A 72 21.59 2.74 -9.18
N ALA A 73 21.27 3.97 -8.81
CA ALA A 73 21.84 5.17 -9.42
C ALA A 73 23.39 5.13 -9.52
N VAL A 74 24.10 4.49 -8.60
CA VAL A 74 25.54 4.30 -8.67
C VAL A 74 25.93 3.18 -9.65
N LYS A 75 25.02 2.21 -9.94
CA LYS A 75 25.29 1.11 -10.88
C LYS A 75 24.42 1.14 -12.14
N GLY A 76 23.50 2.12 -12.29
CA GLY A 76 22.63 2.21 -13.45
C GLY A 76 21.56 1.11 -13.57
N GLU A 77 21.33 0.32 -12.52
CA GLU A 77 20.31 -0.72 -12.52
C GLU A 77 18.93 -0.11 -12.21
N SER A 78 17.94 -0.35 -13.05
CA SER A 78 16.58 0.11 -12.84
C SER A 78 15.80 -0.84 -11.91
N PHE A 79 14.70 -0.34 -11.31
CA PHE A 79 13.79 -1.20 -10.56
C PHE A 79 13.25 -2.35 -11.43
N PHE A 80 13.04 -2.11 -12.73
CA PHE A 80 12.66 -3.13 -13.70
C PHE A 80 13.71 -4.24 -13.81
N ASP A 81 15.00 -3.89 -13.94
CA ASP A 81 16.10 -4.87 -14.04
C ASP A 81 16.23 -5.71 -12.78
N THR A 82 16.03 -5.08 -11.63
CA THR A 82 15.99 -5.78 -10.33
C THR A 82 14.87 -6.81 -10.30
N LEU A 83 13.66 -6.45 -10.73
CA LEU A 83 12.53 -7.39 -10.79
C LEU A 83 12.77 -8.52 -11.79
N LEU A 84 13.38 -8.24 -12.94
CA LEU A 84 13.79 -9.28 -13.90
C LEU A 84 14.79 -10.26 -13.28
N SER A 85 15.74 -9.74 -12.52
CA SER A 85 16.72 -10.56 -11.80
C SER A 85 16.04 -11.45 -10.76
N PHE A 86 15.11 -10.90 -9.97
CA PHE A 86 14.31 -11.67 -9.01
C PHE A 86 13.52 -12.78 -9.69
N LYS A 87 12.87 -12.47 -10.81
CA LYS A 87 12.15 -13.49 -11.59
C LYS A 87 13.06 -14.61 -12.07
N LYS A 88 14.25 -14.28 -12.58
CA LYS A 88 15.21 -15.27 -13.08
C LYS A 88 15.73 -16.21 -11.99
N ILE A 89 15.88 -15.75 -10.76
CA ILE A 89 16.29 -16.60 -9.64
C ILE A 89 15.13 -17.34 -8.96
N GLY A 90 13.89 -17.18 -9.47
CA GLY A 90 12.73 -17.95 -9.02
C GLY A 90 11.91 -17.28 -7.92
N ILE A 91 12.00 -15.97 -7.75
CA ILE A 91 11.08 -15.23 -6.85
C ILE A 91 9.69 -15.14 -7.51
N ASP A 92 8.66 -15.51 -6.75
CA ASP A 92 7.26 -15.48 -7.21
C ASP A 92 6.56 -14.17 -6.87
N ILE A 93 6.88 -13.59 -5.73
CA ILE A 93 6.23 -12.37 -5.20
C ILE A 93 7.27 -11.39 -4.70
N VAL A 94 7.09 -10.12 -5.04
CA VAL A 94 7.88 -9.02 -4.48
C VAL A 94 6.98 -8.06 -3.72
N VAL A 95 7.24 -7.90 -2.44
CA VAL A 95 6.71 -6.81 -1.62
C VAL A 95 7.76 -5.71 -1.63
N PHE A 96 7.44 -4.58 -2.25
CA PHE A 96 8.40 -3.50 -2.40
C PHE A 96 7.98 -2.23 -1.64
N ARG A 97 8.99 -1.54 -1.14
CA ARG A 97 8.86 -0.20 -0.56
C ARG A 97 10.03 0.66 -1.02
N THR A 98 9.73 1.71 -1.76
CA THR A 98 10.72 2.58 -2.38
C THR A 98 10.59 4.02 -1.90
N SER A 99 11.69 4.79 -1.97
CA SER A 99 11.69 6.23 -1.75
C SER A 99 11.10 6.98 -2.94
N ASP A 100 11.24 6.41 -4.12
CA ASP A 100 10.74 6.98 -5.36
C ASP A 100 9.32 6.49 -5.67
N ILE A 101 8.59 7.29 -6.43
CA ILE A 101 7.25 6.96 -6.86
C ILE A 101 7.33 6.09 -8.10
N VAL A 102 6.61 4.97 -8.08
CA VAL A 102 6.49 4.07 -9.23
C VAL A 102 5.29 4.52 -10.08
N PHE A 103 5.49 5.56 -10.92
CA PHE A 103 4.42 6.08 -11.77
C PHE A 103 4.14 5.22 -13.01
N ASP A 104 5.19 4.74 -13.66
CA ASP A 104 5.08 3.88 -14.84
C ASP A 104 5.36 2.43 -14.45
N TYR A 105 4.32 1.75 -14.02
CA TYR A 105 4.41 0.34 -13.66
C TYR A 105 3.94 -0.59 -14.78
N GLU A 106 3.43 -0.08 -15.91
CA GLU A 106 2.97 -0.93 -17.01
C GLU A 106 4.04 -1.90 -17.51
N PRO A 107 5.32 -1.49 -17.71
CA PRO A 107 6.37 -2.42 -18.08
C PRO A 107 6.55 -3.55 -17.07
N LEU A 108 6.33 -3.27 -15.77
CA LEU A 108 6.49 -4.25 -14.70
C LEU A 108 5.43 -5.36 -14.76
N LEU A 109 4.26 -5.07 -15.34
CA LEU A 109 3.16 -6.03 -15.45
C LEU A 109 3.46 -7.16 -16.45
N ASN A 110 4.42 -6.93 -17.35
CA ASN A 110 4.88 -7.94 -18.31
C ASN A 110 5.86 -8.94 -17.68
N ILE A 111 6.39 -8.63 -16.49
CA ILE A 111 7.20 -9.57 -15.71
C ILE A 111 6.21 -10.49 -14.99
N ASP A 112 6.32 -11.79 -15.24
CA ASP A 112 5.46 -12.80 -14.58
C ASP A 112 5.85 -13.00 -13.10
N ILE A 113 5.68 -11.96 -12.29
CA ILE A 113 5.96 -11.90 -10.85
C ILE A 113 4.81 -11.17 -10.14
N GLY A 114 4.47 -11.58 -8.94
CA GLY A 114 3.48 -10.88 -8.11
C GLY A 114 4.07 -9.61 -7.49
N LEU A 115 3.39 -8.47 -7.59
CA LEU A 115 3.87 -7.20 -7.05
C LEU A 115 2.93 -6.64 -5.99
N ILE A 116 3.47 -6.27 -4.82
CA ILE A 116 2.72 -5.65 -3.74
C ILE A 116 3.45 -4.39 -3.28
N ASN A 117 2.81 -3.24 -3.45
CA ASN A 117 3.32 -1.95 -2.97
C ASN A 117 3.11 -1.82 -1.45
N ALA A 118 4.20 -1.75 -0.71
CA ALA A 118 4.25 -1.50 0.74
C ALA A 118 4.59 -0.03 1.08
N GLY A 119 4.42 0.85 0.11
CA GLY A 119 4.62 2.30 0.17
C GLY A 119 5.71 2.78 -0.78
N ASP A 120 5.35 3.61 -1.76
CA ASP A 120 6.26 4.24 -2.70
C ASP A 120 6.20 5.77 -2.57
N GLY A 121 7.31 6.38 -2.21
CA GLY A 121 7.44 7.83 -2.04
C GLY A 121 6.27 8.47 -1.29
N THR A 122 5.63 9.45 -1.92
CA THR A 122 4.40 10.11 -1.44
C THR A 122 3.15 9.64 -2.18
N HIS A 123 3.24 8.55 -2.97
CA HIS A 123 2.19 8.13 -3.90
C HIS A 123 1.13 7.25 -3.21
N GLU A 124 1.41 5.96 -2.98
CA GLU A 124 0.40 5.01 -2.51
C GLU A 124 0.94 4.03 -1.45
N HIS A 125 0.05 3.53 -0.62
CA HIS A 125 0.28 2.41 0.31
C HIS A 125 -1.00 1.58 0.45
N PRO A 126 -1.38 0.79 -0.57
CA PRO A 126 -2.68 0.14 -0.64
C PRO A 126 -3.00 -0.77 0.55
N SER A 127 -2.00 -1.51 1.03
CA SER A 127 -2.18 -2.40 2.20
C SER A 127 -2.49 -1.63 3.49
N GLN A 128 -1.95 -0.41 3.66
CA GLN A 128 -2.31 0.45 4.79
C GLN A 128 -3.74 0.99 4.63
N GLY A 129 -4.13 1.41 3.43
CA GLY A 129 -5.50 1.83 3.16
C GLY A 129 -6.51 0.71 3.46
N LEU A 130 -6.20 -0.53 3.08
CA LEU A 130 -7.01 -1.70 3.43
C LEU A 130 -7.08 -1.93 4.94
N LEU A 131 -5.95 -1.79 5.65
CA LEU A 131 -5.89 -1.93 7.10
C LEU A 131 -6.77 -0.90 7.80
N ASP A 132 -6.73 0.36 7.35
CA ASP A 132 -7.54 1.44 7.90
C ASP A 132 -9.02 1.17 7.69
N VAL A 133 -9.42 0.78 6.47
CA VAL A 133 -10.81 0.36 6.15
C VAL A 133 -11.24 -0.82 7.02
N PHE A 134 -10.40 -1.85 7.16
CA PHE A 134 -10.70 -3.02 7.97
C PHE A 134 -10.91 -2.64 9.43
N THR A 135 -10.02 -1.82 10.00
CA THR A 135 -10.09 -1.37 11.39
C THR A 135 -11.35 -0.56 11.67
N LEU A 136 -11.76 0.30 10.73
CA LEU A 136 -13.00 1.05 10.88
C LEU A 136 -14.24 0.14 10.82
N LEU A 137 -14.24 -0.84 9.91
CA LEU A 137 -15.34 -1.81 9.81
C LEU A 137 -15.51 -2.70 11.05
N GLU A 138 -14.46 -2.84 11.86
CA GLU A 138 -14.58 -3.49 13.16
C GLU A 138 -15.33 -2.63 14.21
N LYS A 139 -15.44 -1.33 13.96
CA LYS A 139 -16.12 -0.38 14.87
C LYS A 139 -17.49 0.02 14.36
N VAL A 140 -17.67 0.02 13.05
CA VAL A 140 -18.95 0.37 12.41
C VAL A 140 -19.32 -0.71 11.39
N ASN A 141 -20.62 -1.03 11.28
CA ASN A 141 -21.08 -2.08 10.37
C ASN A 141 -20.95 -1.70 8.89
N SER A 142 -20.93 -0.39 8.59
CA SER A 142 -20.79 0.13 7.22
C SER A 142 -20.05 1.45 7.23
N LEU A 143 -19.25 1.68 6.21
CA LEU A 143 -18.62 2.99 5.94
C LEU A 143 -19.50 3.90 5.08
N GLU A 144 -20.63 3.40 4.61
CA GLU A 144 -21.56 4.20 3.83
C GLU A 144 -22.09 5.39 4.66
N ASN A 145 -21.99 6.58 4.10
CA ASN A 145 -22.34 7.85 4.75
C ASN A 145 -21.53 8.21 6.00
N GLN A 146 -20.49 7.46 6.36
CA GLN A 146 -19.58 7.86 7.43
C GLN A 146 -18.75 9.07 7.01
N ASN A 147 -18.49 9.96 7.97
CA ASN A 147 -17.61 11.10 7.77
C ASN A 147 -16.22 10.76 8.36
N ILE A 148 -15.20 10.82 7.51
CA ILE A 148 -13.82 10.55 7.90
C ILE A 148 -13.04 11.85 7.77
N LEU A 149 -12.39 12.25 8.87
CA LEU A 149 -11.57 13.45 8.91
C LEU A 149 -10.09 13.04 8.93
N TYR A 150 -9.36 13.48 7.94
CA TYR A 150 -7.90 13.39 7.90
C TYR A 150 -7.28 14.68 8.40
N VAL A 151 -6.37 14.58 9.37
CA VAL A 151 -5.70 15.72 10.00
C VAL A 151 -4.19 15.56 9.84
N GLY A 152 -3.53 16.56 9.26
CA GLY A 152 -2.08 16.57 9.07
C GLY A 152 -1.67 16.92 7.64
N ASP A 153 -0.45 16.53 7.25
CA ASP A 153 0.05 16.72 5.89
C ASP A 153 -0.54 15.67 4.95
N VAL A 154 -1.76 15.93 4.49
CA VAL A 154 -2.47 15.03 3.56
C VAL A 154 -1.88 15.09 2.14
N TYR A 155 -1.17 16.15 1.79
CA TYR A 155 -0.60 16.34 0.46
C TYR A 155 0.53 15.32 0.17
N HIS A 156 1.40 15.10 1.15
CA HIS A 156 2.50 14.14 1.03
C HIS A 156 2.18 12.76 1.63
N SER A 157 0.93 12.54 2.04
CA SER A 157 0.54 11.29 2.70
C SER A 157 0.10 10.22 1.71
N ARG A 158 0.98 9.26 1.42
CA ARG A 158 0.63 8.06 0.64
C ARG A 158 -0.50 7.24 1.29
N VAL A 159 -0.60 7.24 2.60
CA VAL A 159 -1.67 6.55 3.34
C VAL A 159 -3.01 7.22 3.11
N PHE A 160 -3.04 8.57 3.10
CA PHE A 160 -4.24 9.33 2.78
C PHE A 160 -4.75 8.99 1.37
N ARG A 161 -3.87 8.94 0.36
CA ARG A 161 -4.27 8.66 -1.03
C ARG A 161 -4.96 7.31 -1.15
N SER A 162 -4.31 6.23 -0.69
CA SER A 162 -4.90 4.89 -0.72
C SER A 162 -6.16 4.78 0.13
N GLY A 163 -6.17 5.35 1.34
CA GLY A 163 -7.31 5.34 2.23
C GLY A 163 -8.51 6.09 1.66
N ALA A 164 -8.29 7.32 1.17
CA ALA A 164 -9.36 8.16 0.60
C ALA A 164 -10.03 7.46 -0.59
N TYR A 165 -9.25 6.84 -1.48
CA TYR A 165 -9.79 6.07 -2.60
C TYR A 165 -10.69 4.91 -2.12
N LEU A 166 -10.21 4.08 -1.19
CA LEU A 166 -10.96 2.93 -0.70
C LEU A 166 -12.23 3.33 0.08
N PHE A 167 -12.19 4.44 0.82
CA PHE A 167 -13.36 5.00 1.47
C PHE A 167 -14.40 5.52 0.44
N GLN A 168 -13.95 6.16 -0.63
CA GLN A 168 -14.84 6.62 -1.69
C GLN A 168 -15.51 5.45 -2.40
N VAL A 169 -14.80 4.38 -2.72
CA VAL A 169 -15.37 3.16 -3.32
C VAL A 169 -16.45 2.55 -2.42
N ARG A 170 -16.34 2.71 -1.11
CA ARG A 170 -17.36 2.27 -0.13
C ARG A 170 -18.45 3.31 0.14
N ARG A 171 -18.57 4.36 -0.68
CA ARG A 171 -19.52 5.47 -0.51
C ARG A 171 -19.39 6.22 0.82
N GLY A 172 -18.24 6.15 1.44
CA GLY A 172 -17.87 6.99 2.58
C GLY A 172 -17.65 8.44 2.15
N LYS A 173 -17.91 9.37 3.04
CA LYS A 173 -17.60 10.79 2.86
C LYS A 173 -16.30 11.07 3.60
N HIS A 174 -15.38 11.78 2.98
CA HIS A 174 -14.13 12.18 3.63
C HIS A 174 -13.97 13.70 3.62
N ARG A 175 -13.34 14.20 4.66
CA ARG A 175 -12.96 15.60 4.79
C ARG A 175 -11.47 15.64 5.17
N CYS A 176 -10.76 16.59 4.63
CA CYS A 176 -9.35 16.79 4.92
C CYS A 176 -9.15 18.09 5.67
N LEU A 177 -8.36 18.04 6.72
CA LEU A 177 -7.84 19.23 7.38
C LEU A 177 -6.33 19.21 7.19
N TRP A 178 -5.84 20.08 6.33
CA TRP A 178 -4.41 20.25 6.11
C TRP A 178 -3.86 21.29 7.08
N ILE A 179 -2.83 20.91 7.83
CA ILE A 179 -2.11 21.82 8.74
C ILE A 179 -0.76 22.11 8.09
N SER A 180 -0.64 23.28 7.47
CA SER A 180 0.53 23.67 6.67
C SER A 180 1.79 24.07 7.45
N LYS A 181 1.75 24.17 8.79
CA LYS A 181 2.93 24.44 9.63
C LYS A 181 2.68 24.03 11.10
N LEU A 182 3.41 23.04 11.55
CA LEU A 182 3.51 22.65 12.98
C LEU A 182 4.43 23.60 13.81
N TYR A 183 4.88 24.75 13.26
CA TYR A 183 5.92 25.57 13.87
C TYR A 183 5.53 27.03 14.19
N THR A 184 4.27 27.37 14.28
CA THR A 184 3.90 28.68 14.85
C THR A 184 2.71 28.54 15.80
N LYS A 185 2.76 29.26 16.92
CA LYS A 185 1.83 29.29 18.04
C LYS A 185 0.35 29.64 17.72
N ARG A 186 -0.07 29.56 16.47
CA ARG A 186 -1.46 29.71 16.03
C ARG A 186 -1.80 28.67 14.97
N LEU A 187 -2.73 27.79 15.30
CA LEU A 187 -3.40 26.89 14.38
C LEU A 187 -4.24 27.73 13.41
N SER A 188 -3.81 27.87 12.18
CA SER A 188 -4.66 28.42 11.13
C SER A 188 -5.41 27.26 10.46
N PHE A 189 -6.72 27.19 10.70
CA PHE A 189 -7.59 26.21 10.06
C PHE A 189 -7.91 26.69 8.65
N TYR A 190 -7.35 26.00 7.66
CA TYR A 190 -7.82 26.14 6.28
C TYR A 190 -8.86 25.08 5.98
N ARG A 191 -10.08 25.52 5.78
CA ARG A 191 -11.18 24.69 5.30
C ARG A 191 -11.07 24.61 3.78
N GLN A 192 -10.39 23.60 3.22
CA GLN A 192 -10.54 23.32 1.81
C GLN A 192 -11.57 22.22 1.59
N SER A 193 -12.65 22.64 0.95
CA SER A 193 -13.72 21.82 0.44
C SER A 193 -13.24 20.99 -0.75
N PHE A 194 -13.53 19.68 -0.69
CA PHE A 194 -13.67 18.75 -1.81
C PHE A 194 -12.52 18.67 -2.82
N TYR A 195 -11.59 17.74 -2.60
CA TYR A 195 -10.89 17.15 -3.73
C TYR A 195 -11.89 16.29 -4.53
N LYS A 196 -12.37 16.81 -5.66
CA LYS A 196 -12.80 15.96 -6.76
C LYS A 196 -11.52 15.39 -7.36
N PHE A 197 -11.33 14.09 -7.27
CA PHE A 197 -10.38 13.40 -8.13
C PHE A 197 -10.90 13.59 -9.57
N GLY A 198 -10.44 14.66 -10.23
CA GLY A 198 -10.65 14.87 -11.64
C GLY A 198 -9.87 13.77 -12.37
N ARG A 199 -10.51 13.12 -13.33
CA ARG A 199 -9.82 12.34 -14.33
C ARG A 199 -8.79 13.27 -14.98
N GLY A 200 -7.52 13.06 -14.68
CA GLY A 200 -6.44 13.66 -15.44
C GLY A 200 -6.51 13.12 -16.85
N ALA A 201 -6.53 14.03 -17.81
CA ALA A 201 -6.35 13.75 -19.21
C ALA A 201 -4.93 13.27 -19.48
#